data_2362e7ac1ac8961c75b5f6afb7dd4784
#
_entry.id   2362e7ac1ac8961c75b5f6afb7dd4784
#
_cell.length_a   1.000
_cell.length_b   1.000
_cell.length_c   1.000
_cell.angle_alpha   90.00
_cell.angle_beta   90.00
_cell.angle_gamma   90.00
#
_symmetry.space_group_name_H-M   'P 1'
#
loop_
_entity.id
_entity.type
_entity.pdbx_description
1 polymer ?
#
loop_
_entity_poly.entity_id
_entity_poly.type
_entity_poly.pdbx_seq_one_letter_code
_entity_poly.pdbx_strand_id
1 'polypeptide(L)'
;MARSLINNGFSLESLADEHIAAYRQAPRTAEGVPCGWGGSTVKAVERMISGVSPRKSGEKGKAGNGVVMKIAPLVVWQVLSEVDERTRRGQYDLLTNMTHNSEIARICTRLHGEVLSALLEGRTVSESADRFIQTLAVNDFSKESELLHRAVYNPCQTDEELAERYAAGKSGTDYGFYVPETLAIAYDIFLGAGGDMQAA
;
A
#
# COMPACT_ATOMS: atom_id res chain seq x y z
N MET A 1 -4.07 10.52 9.16
CA MET A 1 -2.71 9.97 9.36
C MET A 1 -1.66 11.05 9.59
N ALA A 2 -1.36 11.99 8.68
CA ALA A 2 -0.33 13.01 8.89
C ALA A 2 -0.48 13.77 10.22
N ARG A 3 -1.69 14.23 10.56
CA ARG A 3 -1.99 14.90 11.84
C ARG A 3 -1.60 14.05 13.06
N SER A 4 -1.93 12.76 13.06
CA SER A 4 -1.57 11.83 14.13
C SER A 4 -0.05 11.71 14.28
N LEU A 5 0.67 11.54 13.16
CA LEU A 5 2.12 11.42 13.15
C LEU A 5 2.83 12.67 13.66
N ILE A 6 2.37 13.86 13.26
CA ILE A 6 2.93 15.16 13.71
C ILE A 6 2.74 15.34 15.20
N ASN A 7 1.57 15.02 15.73
CA ASN A 7 1.23 15.30 17.12
C ASN A 7 1.72 14.23 18.12
N ASN A 8 1.74 12.95 17.68
CA ASN A 8 1.92 11.81 18.58
C ASN A 8 3.04 10.85 18.16
N GLY A 9 3.75 11.14 17.06
CA GLY A 9 4.61 10.14 16.44
C GLY A 9 3.81 8.94 15.92
N PHE A 10 4.48 7.79 15.76
CA PHE A 10 3.78 6.56 15.39
C PHE A 10 3.07 5.96 16.62
N SER A 11 1.77 6.13 16.66
CA SER A 11 0.86 5.46 17.59
C SER A 11 -0.26 4.79 16.79
N LEU A 12 -0.36 3.45 16.88
CA LEU A 12 -1.39 2.70 16.16
C LEU A 12 -2.79 3.06 16.66
N GLU A 13 -2.91 3.33 17.95
CA GLU A 13 -4.15 3.77 18.59
C GLU A 13 -4.59 5.14 18.06
N SER A 14 -3.68 6.10 18.01
CA SER A 14 -3.96 7.43 17.45
C SER A 14 -4.32 7.37 15.96
N LEU A 15 -3.66 6.49 15.20
CA LEU A 15 -4.00 6.25 13.79
C LEU A 15 -5.38 5.61 13.64
N ALA A 16 -5.76 4.71 14.53
CA ALA A 16 -7.09 4.10 14.55
C ALA A 16 -8.17 5.14 14.86
N ASP A 17 -7.95 6.02 15.84
CA ASP A 17 -8.88 7.11 16.18
C ASP A 17 -9.10 8.06 15.00
N GLU A 18 -8.05 8.42 14.26
CA GLU A 18 -8.15 9.21 13.04
C GLU A 18 -8.96 8.48 11.93
N HIS A 19 -8.80 7.17 11.79
CA HIS A 19 -9.61 6.38 10.85
C HIS A 19 -11.09 6.34 11.27
N ILE A 20 -11.36 6.12 12.55
CA ILE A 20 -12.73 6.12 13.10
C ILE A 20 -13.37 7.50 12.91
N ALA A 21 -12.64 8.58 13.21
CA ALA A 21 -13.14 9.94 13.03
C ALA A 21 -13.47 10.24 11.55
N ALA A 22 -12.56 9.88 10.63
CA ALA A 22 -12.77 10.04 9.20
C ALA A 22 -13.96 9.20 8.69
N TYR A 23 -14.11 7.96 9.15
CA TYR A 23 -15.24 7.09 8.82
C TYR A 23 -16.59 7.69 9.24
N ARG A 24 -16.64 8.25 10.44
CA ARG A 24 -17.86 8.89 10.97
C ARG A 24 -18.27 10.14 10.19
N GLN A 25 -17.30 10.86 9.63
CA GLN A 25 -17.49 12.09 8.87
C GLN A 25 -17.64 11.86 7.36
N ALA A 26 -17.36 10.64 6.87
CA ALA A 26 -17.41 10.33 5.44
C ALA A 26 -18.84 10.51 4.89
N PRO A 27 -18.99 11.16 3.71
CA PRO A 27 -20.24 11.14 2.96
C PRO A 27 -20.69 9.70 2.72
N ARG A 28 -22.00 9.46 2.67
CA ARG A 28 -22.54 8.11 2.49
C ARG A 28 -23.40 8.03 1.24
N THR A 29 -23.42 6.84 0.64
CA THR A 29 -24.36 6.49 -0.42
C THR A 29 -25.79 6.39 0.15
N ALA A 30 -26.78 6.23 -0.73
CA ALA A 30 -28.17 6.01 -0.32
C ALA A 30 -28.34 4.75 0.57
N GLU A 31 -27.48 3.74 0.38
CA GLU A 31 -27.43 2.50 1.16
C GLU A 31 -26.61 2.64 2.47
N GLY A 32 -26.14 3.84 2.80
CA GLY A 32 -25.37 4.12 4.02
C GLY A 32 -23.89 3.72 3.99
N VAL A 33 -23.35 3.33 2.82
CA VAL A 33 -21.94 2.97 2.67
C VAL A 33 -21.08 4.24 2.55
N PRO A 34 -19.94 4.35 3.27
CA PRO A 34 -19.09 5.52 3.16
C PRO A 34 -18.45 5.62 1.76
N CYS A 35 -18.62 6.79 1.11
CA CYS A 35 -18.10 7.03 -0.23
C CYS A 35 -16.56 7.02 -0.24
N GLY A 36 -15.98 6.36 -1.24
CA GLY A 36 -14.52 6.31 -1.43
C GLY A 36 -13.77 5.39 -0.46
N TRP A 37 -14.47 4.55 0.30
CA TRP A 37 -13.87 3.59 1.23
C TRP A 37 -13.91 2.17 0.68
N GLY A 38 -12.77 1.48 0.67
CA GLY A 38 -12.70 0.05 0.33
C GLY A 38 -13.33 -0.82 1.43
N GLY A 39 -14.02 -1.89 1.01
CA GLY A 39 -14.76 -2.77 1.92
C GLY A 39 -13.93 -3.34 3.08
N SER A 40 -12.66 -3.72 2.85
CA SER A 40 -11.78 -4.21 3.92
C SER A 40 -11.48 -3.13 4.97
N THR A 41 -11.30 -1.87 4.54
CA THR A 41 -11.08 -0.75 5.45
C THR A 41 -12.33 -0.43 6.25
N VAL A 42 -13.51 -0.44 5.61
CA VAL A 42 -14.81 -0.24 6.28
C VAL A 42 -14.98 -1.26 7.40
N LYS A 43 -14.88 -2.56 7.09
CA LYS A 43 -15.03 -3.64 8.08
C LYS A 43 -14.00 -3.56 9.22
N ALA A 44 -12.77 -3.17 8.91
CA ALA A 44 -11.74 -3.00 9.94
C ALA A 44 -12.08 -1.85 10.90
N VAL A 45 -12.56 -0.72 10.37
CA VAL A 45 -12.98 0.43 11.20
C VAL A 45 -14.20 0.09 12.04
N GLU A 46 -15.19 -0.60 11.48
CA GLU A 46 -16.36 -1.06 12.24
C GLU A 46 -15.98 -2.01 13.39
N ARG A 47 -15.02 -2.89 13.16
CA ARG A 47 -14.45 -3.75 14.22
C ARG A 47 -13.73 -2.94 15.29
N MET A 48 -12.96 -1.90 14.92
CA MET A 48 -12.35 -1.00 15.91
C MET A 48 -13.40 -0.24 16.72
N ILE A 49 -14.47 0.25 16.08
CA ILE A 49 -15.61 0.90 16.76
C ILE A 49 -16.27 -0.06 17.75
N SER A 50 -16.36 -1.36 17.43
CA SER A 50 -16.89 -2.39 18.34
C SER A 50 -15.90 -2.86 19.42
N GLY A 51 -14.74 -2.22 19.55
CA GLY A 51 -13.75 -2.50 20.61
C GLY A 51 -12.69 -3.52 20.25
N VAL A 52 -12.60 -3.95 18.99
CA VAL A 52 -11.48 -4.80 18.55
C VAL A 52 -10.21 -3.97 18.47
N SER A 53 -9.13 -4.47 19.08
CA SER A 53 -7.83 -3.78 19.03
C SER A 53 -7.37 -3.50 17.60
N PRO A 54 -6.82 -2.30 17.30
CA PRO A 54 -6.29 -1.96 15.98
C PRO A 54 -5.28 -2.98 15.43
N ARG A 55 -4.53 -3.65 16.30
CA ARG A 55 -3.58 -4.72 15.92
C ARG A 55 -4.23 -5.95 15.28
N LYS A 56 -5.55 -6.14 15.49
CA LYS A 56 -6.32 -7.33 15.07
C LYS A 56 -7.56 -6.97 14.25
N SER A 57 -7.77 -5.70 13.92
CA SER A 57 -8.98 -5.25 13.24
C SER A 57 -9.01 -5.58 11.75
N GLY A 58 -7.87 -5.73 11.09
CA GLY A 58 -7.80 -6.07 9.67
C GLY A 58 -8.43 -7.43 9.33
N GLU A 59 -9.09 -7.48 8.19
CA GLU A 59 -9.72 -8.70 7.67
C GLU A 59 -8.67 -9.68 7.15
N LYS A 60 -8.70 -10.93 7.64
CA LYS A 60 -7.73 -11.97 7.25
C LYS A 60 -7.84 -12.29 5.74
N GLY A 61 -6.68 -12.49 5.11
CA GLY A 61 -6.57 -12.88 3.70
C GLY A 61 -6.92 -11.77 2.70
N LYS A 62 -7.23 -10.55 3.16
CA LYS A 62 -7.53 -9.43 2.27
C LYS A 62 -6.27 -8.68 1.87
N ALA A 63 -6.14 -8.48 0.55
CA ALA A 63 -4.98 -7.88 -0.09
C ALA A 63 -5.37 -6.70 -1.03
N GLY A 64 -6.32 -5.89 -0.58
CA GLY A 64 -6.70 -4.66 -1.28
C GLY A 64 -5.60 -3.58 -1.16
N ASN A 65 -5.59 -2.65 -2.11
CA ASN A 65 -4.59 -1.58 -2.21
C ASN A 65 -4.74 -0.45 -1.17
N GLY A 66 -5.82 -0.43 -0.39
CA GLY A 66 -6.12 0.68 0.54
C GLY A 66 -5.04 0.96 1.59
N VAL A 67 -4.10 0.03 1.84
CA VAL A 67 -2.98 0.26 2.74
C VAL A 67 -1.84 1.02 2.05
N VAL A 68 -1.46 0.64 0.83
CA VAL A 68 -0.36 1.30 0.10
C VAL A 68 -0.73 2.71 -0.34
N MET A 69 -1.99 2.96 -0.67
CA MET A 69 -2.49 4.30 -1.02
C MET A 69 -2.33 5.35 0.09
N LYS A 70 -2.21 4.95 1.33
CA LYS A 70 -2.15 5.87 2.49
C LYS A 70 -0.80 5.90 3.22
N ILE A 71 0.20 5.11 2.78
CA ILE A 71 1.45 4.94 3.54
C ILE A 71 2.40 6.13 3.44
N ALA A 72 2.34 6.92 2.36
CA ALA A 72 3.30 7.99 2.09
C ALA A 72 3.53 8.96 3.27
N PRO A 73 2.52 9.47 4.00
CA PRO A 73 2.76 10.31 5.16
C PRO A 73 3.58 9.63 6.27
N LEU A 74 3.41 8.31 6.46
CA LEU A 74 4.21 7.55 7.43
C LEU A 74 5.66 7.49 6.98
N VAL A 75 5.91 7.20 5.70
CA VAL A 75 7.27 7.12 5.15
C VAL A 75 7.99 8.46 5.28
N VAL A 76 7.36 9.56 4.88
CA VAL A 76 7.94 10.90 5.02
C VAL A 76 8.29 11.20 6.48
N TRP A 77 7.37 10.92 7.41
CA TRP A 77 7.62 11.11 8.84
C TRP A 77 8.79 10.25 9.34
N GLN A 78 8.88 9.00 8.93
CA GLN A 78 9.95 8.08 9.32
C GLN A 78 11.32 8.54 8.81
N VAL A 79 11.40 9.01 7.56
CA VAL A 79 12.66 9.52 6.98
C VAL A 79 13.09 10.79 7.71
N LEU A 80 12.19 11.75 7.91
CA LEU A 80 12.48 13.00 8.59
C LEU A 80 12.82 12.81 10.09
N SER A 81 12.32 11.74 10.70
CA SER A 81 12.58 11.38 12.10
C SER A 81 13.72 10.37 12.26
N GLU A 82 14.46 10.07 11.20
CA GLU A 82 15.61 9.13 11.18
C GLU A 82 15.27 7.77 11.81
N VAL A 83 14.03 7.28 11.59
CA VAL A 83 13.58 5.98 12.13
C VAL A 83 14.36 4.86 11.47
N ASP A 84 14.94 3.95 12.25
CA ASP A 84 15.70 2.82 11.74
C ASP A 84 14.85 1.84 10.91
N GLU A 85 15.47 1.13 9.99
CA GLU A 85 14.82 0.24 9.02
C GLU A 85 13.96 -0.85 9.70
N ARG A 86 14.44 -1.44 10.78
CA ARG A 86 13.70 -2.49 11.50
C ARG A 86 12.41 -1.94 12.09
N THR A 87 12.48 -0.78 12.71
CA THR A 87 11.33 -0.08 13.28
C THR A 87 10.36 0.34 12.19
N ARG A 88 10.84 0.91 11.07
CA ARG A 88 10.01 1.26 9.90
C ARG A 88 9.18 0.06 9.44
N ARG A 89 9.81 -1.10 9.23
CA ARG A 89 9.12 -2.33 8.81
C ARG A 89 8.08 -2.81 9.79
N GLY A 90 8.39 -2.76 11.07
CA GLY A 90 7.43 -3.10 12.13
C GLY A 90 6.19 -2.19 12.10
N GLN A 91 6.38 -0.89 11.83
CA GLN A 91 5.30 0.08 11.72
C GLN A 91 4.46 -0.15 10.46
N TYR A 92 5.07 -0.54 9.31
CA TYR A 92 4.34 -0.94 8.10
C TYR A 92 3.43 -2.15 8.37
N ASP A 93 3.94 -3.16 9.08
CA ASP A 93 3.15 -4.34 9.43
C ASP A 93 1.96 -3.99 10.32
N LEU A 94 2.17 -3.16 11.33
CA LEU A 94 1.11 -2.73 12.23
C LEU A 94 0.02 -1.96 11.48
N LEU A 95 0.42 -1.02 10.62
CA LEU A 95 -0.51 -0.25 9.79
C LEU A 95 -1.28 -1.15 8.81
N THR A 96 -0.59 -2.13 8.21
CA THR A 96 -1.21 -3.10 7.30
C THR A 96 -2.23 -3.95 8.06
N ASN A 97 -1.83 -4.54 9.18
CA ASN A 97 -2.69 -5.42 9.97
C ASN A 97 -3.92 -4.70 10.55
N MET A 98 -3.87 -3.39 10.71
CA MET A 98 -5.00 -2.59 11.14
C MET A 98 -6.19 -2.65 10.15
N THR A 99 -5.92 -2.79 8.84
CA THR A 99 -6.98 -2.79 7.81
C THR A 99 -6.95 -4.01 6.87
N HIS A 100 -5.77 -4.59 6.60
CA HIS A 100 -5.56 -5.68 5.63
C HIS A 100 -4.62 -6.74 6.21
N ASN A 101 -5.18 -7.74 6.87
CA ASN A 101 -4.38 -8.77 7.55
C ASN A 101 -4.08 -9.95 6.61
N SER A 102 -3.15 -9.77 5.67
CA SER A 102 -2.62 -10.82 4.82
C SER A 102 -1.12 -10.67 4.62
N GLU A 103 -0.45 -11.78 4.32
CA GLU A 103 1.00 -11.80 4.14
C GLU A 103 1.42 -10.98 2.92
N ILE A 104 0.75 -11.17 1.79
CA ILE A 104 1.04 -10.42 0.57
C ILE A 104 0.84 -8.91 0.76
N ALA A 105 -0.19 -8.48 1.51
CA ALA A 105 -0.39 -7.07 1.80
C ALA A 105 0.76 -6.51 2.64
N ARG A 106 1.29 -7.27 3.61
CA ARG A 106 2.47 -6.86 4.40
C ARG A 106 3.72 -6.73 3.54
N ILE A 107 4.01 -7.74 2.70
CA ILE A 107 5.17 -7.71 1.80
C ILE A 107 5.09 -6.50 0.87
N CYS A 108 3.95 -6.29 0.21
CA CYS A 108 3.73 -5.17 -0.69
C CYS A 108 3.78 -3.80 0.03
N THR A 109 3.27 -3.71 1.26
CA THR A 109 3.36 -2.46 2.03
C THR A 109 4.81 -2.15 2.42
N ARG A 110 5.59 -3.15 2.81
CA ARG A 110 7.03 -2.99 3.08
C ARG A 110 7.77 -2.58 1.81
N LEU A 111 7.54 -3.27 0.69
CA LEU A 111 8.11 -2.91 -0.60
C LEU A 111 7.87 -1.44 -0.93
N HIS A 112 6.60 -1.02 -0.92
CA HIS A 112 6.25 0.35 -1.28
C HIS A 112 6.83 1.37 -0.31
N GLY A 113 6.83 1.08 0.98
CA GLY A 113 7.45 1.94 2.00
C GLY A 113 8.96 2.10 1.81
N GLU A 114 9.69 1.04 1.51
CA GLU A 114 11.13 1.10 1.26
C GLU A 114 11.45 1.79 -0.08
N VAL A 115 10.65 1.57 -1.12
CA VAL A 115 10.78 2.30 -2.40
C VAL A 115 10.58 3.80 -2.19
N LEU A 116 9.52 4.21 -1.50
CA LEU A 116 9.29 5.62 -1.20
C LEU A 116 10.41 6.23 -0.35
N SER A 117 10.92 5.49 0.66
CA SER A 117 12.06 5.94 1.45
C SER A 117 13.31 6.13 0.58
N ALA A 118 13.59 5.17 -0.31
CA ALA A 118 14.71 5.23 -1.23
C ALA A 118 14.64 6.44 -2.16
N LEU A 119 13.45 6.69 -2.74
CA LEU A 119 13.23 7.85 -3.60
C LEU A 119 13.43 9.19 -2.84
N LEU A 120 12.99 9.29 -1.60
CA LEU A 120 13.23 10.45 -0.75
C LEU A 120 14.72 10.64 -0.42
N GLU A 121 15.50 9.56 -0.40
CA GLU A 121 16.94 9.56 -0.20
C GLU A 121 17.74 9.67 -1.51
N GLY A 122 17.08 9.88 -2.66
CA GLY A 122 17.71 10.01 -3.99
C GLY A 122 18.18 8.69 -4.60
N ARG A 123 17.72 7.54 -4.09
CA ARG A 123 17.99 6.20 -4.63
C ARG A 123 16.91 5.77 -5.62
N THR A 124 17.17 4.71 -6.38
CA THR A 124 16.25 4.20 -7.40
C THR A 124 15.23 3.20 -6.86
N VAL A 125 14.15 2.97 -7.62
CA VAL A 125 13.14 1.94 -7.32
C VAL A 125 13.76 0.55 -7.29
N SER A 126 14.59 0.20 -8.27
CA SER A 126 15.21 -1.13 -8.42
C SER A 126 16.08 -1.52 -7.22
N GLU A 127 16.89 -0.58 -6.70
CA GLU A 127 17.76 -0.82 -5.53
C GLU A 127 16.98 -1.27 -4.29
N SER A 128 15.71 -0.92 -4.20
CA SER A 128 14.88 -1.24 -3.04
C SER A 128 13.88 -2.38 -3.30
N ALA A 129 13.56 -2.65 -4.56
CA ALA A 129 12.51 -3.60 -4.93
C ALA A 129 12.96 -5.07 -4.86
N ASP A 130 14.20 -5.37 -5.22
CA ASP A 130 14.71 -6.74 -5.44
C ASP A 130 14.41 -7.70 -4.30
N ARG A 131 14.77 -7.32 -3.09
CA ARG A 131 14.59 -8.17 -1.92
C ARG A 131 13.13 -8.56 -1.68
N PHE A 132 12.20 -7.64 -1.93
CA PHE A 132 10.77 -7.87 -1.71
C PHE A 132 10.16 -8.68 -2.84
N ILE A 133 10.61 -8.48 -4.08
CA ILE A 133 10.24 -9.29 -5.23
C ILE A 133 10.67 -10.75 -5.00
N GLN A 134 11.88 -10.98 -4.54
CA GLN A 134 12.37 -12.32 -4.15
C GLN A 134 11.57 -12.89 -2.97
N THR A 135 11.23 -12.07 -1.97
CA THR A 135 10.41 -12.50 -0.84
C THR A 135 9.03 -12.99 -1.30
N LEU A 136 8.42 -12.36 -2.28
CA LEU A 136 7.16 -12.83 -2.88
C LEU A 136 7.32 -14.20 -3.52
N ALA A 137 8.38 -14.41 -4.29
CA ALA A 137 8.63 -15.67 -4.98
C ALA A 137 8.76 -16.85 -4.00
N VAL A 138 9.50 -16.67 -2.89
CA VAL A 138 9.72 -17.74 -1.89
C VAL A 138 8.53 -17.99 -0.96
N ASN A 139 7.54 -17.10 -0.96
CA ASN A 139 6.30 -17.24 -0.16
C ASN A 139 5.08 -17.62 -1.01
N ASP A 140 5.28 -18.37 -2.08
CA ASP A 140 4.23 -18.87 -3.00
C ASP A 140 3.45 -17.78 -3.77
N PHE A 141 4.02 -16.58 -3.89
CA PHE A 141 3.48 -15.47 -4.69
C PHE A 141 4.29 -15.25 -5.98
N SER A 142 4.62 -16.35 -6.68
CA SER A 142 5.50 -16.30 -7.86
C SER A 142 4.96 -15.44 -9.00
N LYS A 143 3.63 -15.44 -9.21
CA LYS A 143 2.99 -14.62 -10.25
C LYS A 143 3.09 -13.13 -9.93
N GLU A 144 2.89 -12.77 -8.67
CA GLU A 144 2.97 -11.41 -8.17
C GLU A 144 4.43 -10.92 -8.17
N SER A 145 5.38 -11.81 -7.86
CA SER A 145 6.80 -11.55 -7.98
C SER A 145 7.20 -11.26 -9.43
N GLU A 146 6.77 -12.09 -10.38
CA GLU A 146 7.03 -11.90 -11.81
C GLU A 146 6.41 -10.60 -12.33
N LEU A 147 5.17 -10.29 -11.94
CA LEU A 147 4.49 -9.07 -12.32
C LEU A 147 5.26 -7.82 -11.88
N LEU A 148 5.66 -7.76 -10.61
CA LEU A 148 6.44 -6.65 -10.06
C LEU A 148 7.85 -6.57 -10.65
N HIS A 149 8.51 -7.72 -10.87
CA HIS A 149 9.81 -7.76 -11.53
C HIS A 149 9.74 -7.15 -12.93
N ARG A 150 8.72 -7.52 -13.72
CA ARG A 150 8.54 -6.96 -15.08
C ARG A 150 8.30 -5.46 -15.05
N ALA A 151 7.46 -4.97 -14.12
CA ALA A 151 7.19 -3.55 -13.96
C ALA A 151 8.44 -2.73 -13.59
N VAL A 152 9.33 -3.29 -12.76
CA VAL A 152 10.54 -2.60 -12.28
C VAL A 152 11.68 -2.65 -13.29
N TYR A 153 11.89 -3.79 -13.98
CA TYR A 153 13.07 -4.01 -14.82
C TYR A 153 12.81 -3.95 -16.33
N ASN A 154 11.56 -4.00 -16.73
CA ASN A 154 11.13 -3.90 -18.13
C ASN A 154 9.82 -3.10 -18.22
N PRO A 155 9.82 -1.81 -17.80
CA PRO A 155 8.62 -0.99 -17.80
C PRO A 155 8.11 -0.74 -19.22
N CYS A 156 6.80 -0.61 -19.37
CA CYS A 156 6.15 -0.25 -20.63
C CYS A 156 6.59 1.14 -21.07
N GLN A 157 6.77 1.31 -22.36
CA GLN A 157 7.21 2.59 -22.95
C GLN A 157 6.06 3.33 -23.64
N THR A 158 4.92 2.65 -23.83
CA THR A 158 3.72 3.23 -24.47
C THR A 158 2.45 2.84 -23.72
N ASP A 159 1.39 3.62 -23.93
CA ASP A 159 0.06 3.36 -23.37
C ASP A 159 -0.52 2.04 -23.91
N GLU A 160 -0.20 1.66 -25.16
CA GLU A 160 -0.64 0.42 -25.76
C GLU A 160 -0.02 -0.79 -25.08
N GLU A 161 1.31 -0.76 -24.82
CA GLU A 161 2.01 -1.81 -24.08
C GLU A 161 1.47 -1.95 -22.66
N LEU A 162 1.19 -0.83 -21.99
CA LEU A 162 0.61 -0.79 -20.66
C LEU A 162 -0.80 -1.41 -20.65
N ALA A 163 -1.65 -1.00 -21.61
CA ALA A 163 -3.00 -1.51 -21.75
C ALA A 163 -2.98 -3.03 -22.03
N GLU A 164 -2.10 -3.52 -22.92
CA GLU A 164 -1.96 -4.94 -23.24
C GLU A 164 -1.48 -5.74 -22.01
N ARG A 165 -0.44 -5.25 -21.31
CA ARG A 165 0.12 -5.92 -20.12
C ARG A 165 -0.91 -6.12 -19.02
N TYR A 166 -1.79 -5.16 -18.83
CA TYR A 166 -2.78 -5.14 -17.75
C TYR A 166 -4.23 -5.41 -18.19
N ALA A 167 -4.46 -5.81 -19.45
CA ALA A 167 -5.80 -6.07 -19.99
C ALA A 167 -6.55 -7.22 -19.29
N ALA A 168 -5.83 -8.19 -18.73
CA ALA A 168 -6.39 -9.39 -18.09
C ALA A 168 -6.08 -9.44 -16.59
N GLY A 169 -6.68 -8.54 -15.82
CA GLY A 169 -6.55 -8.55 -14.35
C GLY A 169 -6.98 -9.85 -13.70
N LYS A 170 -6.39 -10.16 -12.56
CA LYS A 170 -6.68 -11.39 -11.80
C LYS A 170 -8.16 -11.51 -11.40
N SER A 171 -8.85 -10.39 -11.26
CA SER A 171 -10.27 -10.32 -10.94
C SER A 171 -11.22 -10.31 -12.14
N GLY A 172 -10.69 -10.21 -13.35
CA GLY A 172 -11.48 -10.18 -14.60
C GLY A 172 -12.34 -8.93 -14.81
N THR A 173 -12.41 -8.02 -13.84
CA THR A 173 -13.27 -6.84 -13.91
C THR A 173 -12.62 -5.54 -13.42
N ASP A 174 -11.65 -5.58 -12.50
CA ASP A 174 -11.12 -4.37 -11.88
C ASP A 174 -9.60 -4.49 -11.61
N TYR A 175 -8.80 -4.13 -12.60
CA TYR A 175 -7.36 -3.96 -12.41
C TYR A 175 -7.08 -2.86 -11.39
N GLY A 176 -6.16 -3.14 -10.45
CA GLY A 176 -5.67 -2.13 -9.54
C GLY A 176 -6.27 -2.12 -8.12
N PHE A 177 -7.23 -3.00 -7.80
CA PHE A 177 -7.68 -3.17 -6.41
C PHE A 177 -6.83 -4.18 -5.62
N TYR A 178 -6.18 -5.12 -6.28
CA TYR A 178 -5.26 -6.07 -5.69
C TYR A 178 -3.89 -5.42 -5.52
N VAL A 179 -3.33 -5.44 -4.30
CA VAL A 179 -2.16 -4.63 -3.96
C VAL A 179 -0.92 -4.85 -4.85
N PRO A 180 -0.53 -6.07 -5.27
CA PRO A 180 0.60 -6.25 -6.18
C PRO A 180 0.36 -5.64 -7.55
N GLU A 181 -0.86 -5.74 -8.08
CA GLU A 181 -1.25 -5.15 -9.37
C GLU A 181 -1.19 -3.63 -9.31
N THR A 182 -1.73 -3.03 -8.24
CA THR A 182 -1.64 -1.58 -8.03
C THR A 182 -0.20 -1.09 -8.06
N LEU A 183 0.69 -1.78 -7.34
CA LEU A 183 2.11 -1.40 -7.29
C LEU A 183 2.82 -1.62 -8.63
N ALA A 184 2.53 -2.74 -9.31
CA ALA A 184 3.10 -3.02 -10.63
C ALA A 184 2.72 -1.93 -11.64
N ILE A 185 1.44 -1.58 -11.74
CA ILE A 185 0.97 -0.50 -12.62
C ILE A 185 1.66 0.82 -12.27
N ALA A 186 1.70 1.20 -10.98
CA ALA A 186 2.29 2.45 -10.55
C ALA A 186 3.79 2.53 -10.87
N TYR A 187 4.54 1.45 -10.65
CA TYR A 187 5.97 1.41 -10.96
C TYR A 187 6.23 1.37 -12.47
N ASP A 188 5.41 0.65 -13.22
CA ASP A 188 5.50 0.57 -14.67
C ASP A 188 5.33 1.96 -15.31
N ILE A 189 4.28 2.68 -14.94
CA ILE A 189 4.01 4.04 -15.41
C ILE A 189 5.14 4.98 -15.00
N PHE A 190 5.52 4.99 -13.72
CA PHE A 190 6.56 5.88 -13.21
C PHE A 190 7.93 5.66 -13.88
N LEU A 191 8.33 4.40 -14.03
CA LEU A 191 9.62 4.05 -14.64
C LEU A 191 9.60 4.17 -16.16
N GLY A 192 8.48 3.88 -16.82
CA GLY A 192 8.27 4.10 -18.26
C GLY A 192 8.37 5.58 -18.63
N ALA A 193 7.92 6.46 -17.74
CA ALA A 193 8.11 7.92 -17.86
C ALA A 193 9.51 8.40 -17.43
N GLY A 194 10.50 7.50 -17.32
CA GLY A 194 11.86 7.86 -16.93
C GLY A 194 12.01 8.32 -15.46
N GLY A 195 11.03 8.03 -14.61
CA GLY A 195 10.98 8.47 -13.22
C GLY A 195 10.55 9.92 -13.05
N ASP A 196 9.99 10.54 -14.08
CA ASP A 196 9.45 11.90 -14.03
C ASP A 196 7.94 11.86 -13.69
N MET A 197 7.58 12.42 -12.53
CA MET A 197 6.19 12.49 -12.07
C MET A 197 5.31 13.43 -12.91
N GLN A 198 5.90 14.32 -13.73
CA GLN A 198 5.12 15.19 -14.61
C GLN A 198 4.84 14.52 -15.97
N ALA A 199 5.67 13.55 -16.34
CA ALA A 199 5.51 12.77 -17.57
C ALA A 199 4.65 11.49 -17.36
N ALA A 200 4.51 11.03 -16.11
CA ALA A 200 3.71 9.86 -15.73
C ALA A 200 2.24 10.24 -15.52
#